data_d2081e897e56cf94256dd4521f683074
#
_entry.id   d2081e897e56cf94256dd4521f683074
#
_cell.length_a   1.000
_cell.length_b   1.000
_cell.length_c   1.000
_cell.angle_alpha   90.00
_cell.angle_beta   90.00
_cell.angle_gamma   90.00
#
_symmetry.space_group_name_H-M   'P 1'
#
loop_
_entity.id
_entity.type
_entity.pdbx_description
1 polymer ?
#
loop_
_entity_poly.entity_id
_entity_poly.type
_entity_poly.pdbx_seq_one_letter_code
_entity_poly.pdbx_strand_id
1 'polypeptide(L)'
;MPKLNSWRTIFRLTYRTSGFTRSLSTPTNGRCSPIIWRELLDRGGKGLLLGGLNDFLEYAQHYYGITSRMLSEEMLSIAEENLQEYIEVEKEEEETKNLIKPLQIWITGASTPICYHLIPLLANGEVFGMTTEISIHLLDTDQSKEVLCGIVMEAEDMALPLLRSISEHTEINEAFIQADVVIVLDDVLLNCKVQSRENYIREVSEICQVYAPLIEKNAKSEVRVISSGKTFVNLKALMIMTYGPSIKPKNVIAVATTWESATKATLARKLNTNVAGVKNVIVWGNITGSNYIDLSHAKLYGYDSAIWGPADFSRPLLSMIYDREWIHSELQSAQSSLSSQLCCYGGMLPAHSVATVLRYWYHGSPPKEIVSVGIRTEGQFCVPEGIVFFMPVRFQNGNWEVMTEFKINKKTREVLGCLAHELIQEKLVALKEIQEMQPYGGDKITG
;
A
#
# COMPACT_ATOMS: atom_id res chain seq x y z
N MET A 1 30.97 15.14 64.54
CA MET A 1 30.64 15.83 63.29
C MET A 1 31.88 16.00 62.47
N PRO A 2 32.13 15.25 61.43
CA PRO A 2 33.26 15.51 60.53
C PRO A 2 32.87 16.69 59.64
N LYS A 3 33.77 17.64 59.54
CA LYS A 3 33.65 18.85 58.75
C LYS A 3 33.44 18.49 57.26
N LEU A 4 32.31 18.85 56.77
CA LEU A 4 32.00 18.88 55.29
C LEU A 4 32.87 19.94 54.65
N ASN A 5 34.12 19.56 54.31
CA ASN A 5 34.97 20.39 53.46
C ASN A 5 34.55 20.28 51.99
N SER A 6 33.95 21.33 51.49
CA SER A 6 34.11 21.97 50.18
C SER A 6 33.84 21.16 48.88
N TRP A 7 33.00 20.17 48.86
CA TRP A 7 32.53 19.63 47.61
C TRP A 7 31.08 20.02 47.43
N ARG A 8 30.78 21.07 46.63
CA ARG A 8 29.42 21.39 46.21
C ARG A 8 28.96 20.34 45.22
N THR A 9 28.33 19.31 45.73
CA THR A 9 27.63 18.31 44.94
C THR A 9 26.18 18.74 44.83
N ILE A 10 25.69 19.01 43.64
CA ILE A 10 24.29 19.34 43.38
C ILE A 10 23.64 18.10 42.79
N PHE A 11 22.59 17.64 43.44
CA PHE A 11 21.68 16.63 42.89
C PHE A 11 20.53 17.36 42.21
N ARG A 12 20.32 17.06 40.95
CA ARG A 12 19.27 17.65 40.15
C ARG A 12 18.18 16.62 39.85
N LEU A 13 16.97 16.92 40.33
CA LEU A 13 15.75 16.14 39.99
C LEU A 13 15.13 16.75 38.77
N THR A 14 14.96 15.94 37.71
CA THR A 14 14.14 16.32 36.56
C THR A 14 13.00 15.34 36.39
N TYR A 15 11.81 15.89 36.28
CA TYR A 15 10.64 15.13 35.84
C TYR A 15 10.62 15.11 34.31
N ARG A 16 10.27 13.98 33.73
CA ARG A 16 10.16 13.82 32.29
C ARG A 16 9.01 14.66 31.78
N THR A 17 9.28 15.87 31.27
CA THR A 17 8.38 16.55 30.36
C THR A 17 8.69 16.04 28.95
N SER A 18 7.65 15.55 28.25
CA SER A 18 7.72 15.09 26.87
C SER A 18 8.43 16.12 25.98
N GLY A 19 9.65 15.87 25.55
CA GLY A 19 10.25 16.68 24.51
C GLY A 19 11.75 16.95 24.49
N PHE A 20 12.60 16.31 25.31
CA PHE A 20 14.06 16.51 25.17
C PHE A 20 14.85 15.21 25.34
N THR A 21 15.16 14.58 24.22
CA THR A 21 16.19 13.52 24.14
C THR A 21 17.52 14.15 23.73
N ARG A 22 18.43 14.37 24.68
CA ARG A 22 19.86 14.46 24.39
C ARG A 22 20.46 13.09 24.65
N SER A 23 21.12 12.54 23.64
CA SER A 23 21.77 11.25 23.64
C SER A 23 22.75 11.10 24.81
N LEU A 24 22.44 10.24 25.75
CA LEU A 24 23.40 9.65 26.67
C LEU A 24 23.44 8.16 26.37
N SER A 25 24.58 7.70 25.89
CA SER A 25 24.86 6.33 25.53
C SER A 25 25.02 5.46 26.77
N THR A 26 23.91 4.93 27.30
CA THR A 26 23.83 3.69 28.05
C THR A 26 22.37 3.23 28.06
N PRO A 27 22.07 1.96 27.76
CA PRO A 27 20.71 1.47 27.76
C PRO A 27 20.30 1.13 29.19
N THR A 28 19.73 2.09 29.92
CA THR A 28 18.96 1.82 31.11
C THR A 28 17.51 2.10 30.81
N ASN A 29 16.66 1.11 31.09
CA ASN A 29 15.21 1.17 30.92
C ASN A 29 14.64 2.52 31.36
N GLY A 30 14.22 3.34 30.40
CA GLY A 30 13.84 4.74 30.58
C GLY A 30 12.50 4.98 31.25
N ARG A 31 12.10 4.14 32.22
CA ARG A 31 10.80 4.23 32.94
C ARG A 31 10.90 4.81 34.37
N CYS A 32 12.07 5.14 34.87
CA CYS A 32 12.21 5.68 36.21
C CYS A 32 12.05 7.21 36.23
N SER A 33 11.04 7.72 36.87
CA SER A 33 10.87 9.13 37.25
C SER A 33 10.79 9.22 38.76
N PRO A 34 11.57 10.08 39.44
CA PRO A 34 12.50 11.09 38.89
C PRO A 34 13.81 10.51 38.41
N ILE A 35 14.49 11.22 37.44
CA ILE A 35 15.85 10.93 37.04
C ILE A 35 16.78 11.82 37.86
N ILE A 36 17.78 11.21 38.51
CA ILE A 36 18.70 11.89 39.41
C ILE A 36 20.14 11.72 38.91
N TRP A 37 20.86 12.82 38.81
CA TRP A 37 22.30 12.78 38.49
C TRP A 37 23.10 13.68 39.44
N ARG A 38 24.37 13.34 39.58
CA ARG A 38 25.35 14.10 40.33
C ARG A 38 26.12 15.01 39.40
N GLU A 39 26.13 16.31 39.68
CA GLU A 39 27.00 17.29 38.98
C GLU A 39 28.23 17.60 39.79
N LEU A 40 29.40 17.59 39.13
CA LEU A 40 30.70 18.00 39.73
C LEU A 40 31.01 19.42 39.24
N LEU A 41 30.60 20.43 40.00
CA LEU A 41 30.66 21.83 39.58
C LEU A 41 32.07 22.39 39.59
N ASP A 42 32.96 21.94 40.54
CA ASP A 42 34.24 22.58 40.82
C ASP A 42 35.36 22.18 39.85
N ARG A 43 35.18 21.21 38.98
CA ARG A 43 36.21 20.71 38.06
C ARG A 43 35.74 20.52 36.62
N GLY A 44 34.56 21.03 36.25
CA GLY A 44 34.03 20.86 34.89
C GLY A 44 33.82 19.40 34.46
N GLY A 45 33.74 18.49 35.41
CA GLY A 45 33.55 17.08 35.17
C GLY A 45 32.17 16.75 34.60
N LYS A 46 32.08 15.67 33.81
CA LYS A 46 30.81 15.16 33.32
C LYS A 46 29.97 14.69 34.52
N GLY A 47 28.67 15.04 34.50
CA GLY A 47 27.72 14.57 35.49
C GLY A 47 27.62 13.02 35.52
N LEU A 48 27.45 12.43 36.68
CA LEU A 48 27.21 11.00 36.86
C LEU A 48 25.73 10.75 37.00
N LEU A 49 25.12 9.99 36.08
CA LEU A 49 23.74 9.54 36.22
C LEU A 49 23.67 8.51 37.34
N LEU A 50 22.85 8.77 38.34
CA LEU A 50 22.63 7.85 39.46
C LEU A 50 21.44 6.90 39.18
N GLY A 51 20.45 7.36 38.45
CA GLY A 51 19.24 6.60 38.12
C GLY A 51 17.98 7.19 38.73
N GLY A 52 17.09 6.36 39.25
CA GLY A 52 15.87 6.75 39.91
C GLY A 52 16.04 7.06 41.41
N LEU A 53 14.92 7.17 42.11
CA LEU A 53 14.91 7.43 43.54
C LEU A 53 15.63 6.33 44.34
N ASN A 54 15.42 5.08 44.01
CA ASN A 54 16.04 3.94 44.69
C ASN A 54 17.57 3.93 44.53
N ASP A 55 18.03 4.15 43.32
CA ASP A 55 19.48 4.24 43.02
C ASP A 55 20.13 5.39 43.79
N PHE A 56 19.40 6.51 43.95
CA PHE A 56 19.86 7.63 44.78
C PHE A 56 19.92 7.30 46.26
N LEU A 57 18.93 6.58 46.79
CA LEU A 57 18.91 6.16 48.19
C LEU A 57 20.04 5.18 48.49
N GLU A 58 20.31 4.21 47.60
CA GLU A 58 21.46 3.32 47.75
C GLU A 58 22.77 4.09 47.67
N TYR A 59 22.92 5.02 46.74
CA TYR A 59 24.08 5.88 46.67
C TYR A 59 24.28 6.71 47.95
N ALA A 60 23.19 7.28 48.52
CA ALA A 60 23.22 8.07 49.74
C ALA A 60 23.58 7.20 50.96
N GLN A 61 23.12 5.95 51.00
CA GLN A 61 23.51 4.99 52.05
C GLN A 61 24.97 4.63 52.00
N HIS A 62 25.47 4.25 50.80
CA HIS A 62 26.87 3.85 50.65
C HIS A 62 27.89 4.99 50.83
N TYR A 63 27.55 6.18 50.34
CA TYR A 63 28.47 7.31 50.31
C TYR A 63 28.41 8.19 51.57
N TYR A 64 27.18 8.41 52.11
CA TYR A 64 26.95 9.30 53.23
C TYR A 64 26.58 8.56 54.54
N GLY A 65 26.37 7.23 54.50
CA GLY A 65 25.89 6.45 55.61
C GLY A 65 24.45 6.83 56.06
N ILE A 66 23.67 7.41 55.14
CA ILE A 66 22.29 7.85 55.45
C ILE A 66 21.36 6.68 55.26
N THR A 67 20.75 6.19 56.31
CA THR A 67 19.68 5.18 56.25
C THR A 67 18.30 5.82 56.24
N SER A 68 17.38 5.22 55.50
CA SER A 68 15.96 5.61 55.52
C SER A 68 15.41 5.46 56.98
N ARG A 69 14.50 6.36 57.35
CA ARG A 69 13.76 6.24 58.63
C ARG A 69 12.58 5.27 58.55
N MET A 70 12.29 4.77 57.34
CA MET A 70 11.22 3.83 57.08
C MET A 70 11.63 2.43 57.59
N LEU A 71 10.71 1.73 58.19
CA LEU A 71 10.93 0.35 58.63
C LEU A 71 11.12 -0.56 57.43
N SER A 72 11.98 -1.58 57.54
CA SER A 72 12.23 -2.53 56.45
C SER A 72 10.96 -3.25 55.99
N GLU A 73 10.03 -3.51 56.89
CA GLU A 73 8.72 -4.11 56.57
C GLU A 73 7.85 -3.18 55.72
N GLU A 74 7.85 -1.87 56.00
CA GLU A 74 7.13 -0.88 55.14
C GLU A 74 7.77 -0.76 53.78
N MET A 75 9.11 -0.81 53.68
CA MET A 75 9.79 -0.79 52.38
C MET A 75 9.49 -2.03 51.56
N LEU A 76 9.39 -3.21 52.18
CA LEU A 76 9.03 -4.45 51.50
C LEU A 76 7.58 -4.41 51.04
N SER A 77 6.63 -3.92 51.86
CA SER A 77 5.23 -3.77 51.43
C SER A 77 5.07 -2.85 50.25
N ILE A 78 5.76 -1.70 50.23
CA ILE A 78 5.74 -0.76 49.10
C ILE A 78 6.39 -1.40 47.83
N ALA A 79 7.45 -2.18 48.03
CA ALA A 79 8.11 -2.87 46.92
C ALA A 79 7.20 -3.95 46.32
N GLU A 80 6.46 -4.68 47.12
CA GLU A 80 5.49 -5.70 46.70
C GLU A 80 4.29 -5.05 45.97
N GLU A 81 3.75 -3.94 46.48
CA GLU A 81 2.68 -3.19 45.84
C GLU A 81 3.12 -2.65 44.47
N ASN A 82 4.31 -2.04 44.39
CA ASN A 82 4.85 -1.56 43.13
C ASN A 82 5.11 -2.67 42.14
N LEU A 83 5.53 -3.86 42.58
CA LEU A 83 5.72 -5.02 41.73
C LEU A 83 4.37 -5.52 41.19
N GLN A 84 3.35 -5.57 42.00
CA GLN A 84 2.01 -5.99 41.55
C GLN A 84 1.41 -5.01 40.57
N GLU A 85 1.49 -3.70 40.83
CA GLU A 85 1.06 -2.67 39.87
C GLU A 85 1.83 -2.78 38.53
N TYR A 86 3.13 -3.04 38.59
CA TYR A 86 3.93 -3.22 37.35
C TYR A 86 3.45 -4.43 36.55
N ILE A 87 3.17 -5.57 37.20
CA ILE A 87 2.65 -6.79 36.58
C ILE A 87 1.26 -6.54 35.97
N GLU A 88 0.38 -5.81 36.70
CA GLU A 88 -0.94 -5.48 36.21
C GLU A 88 -0.88 -4.57 34.97
N VAL A 89 -0.02 -3.55 34.95
CA VAL A 89 0.18 -2.65 33.83
C VAL A 89 0.74 -3.40 32.62
N GLU A 90 1.72 -4.31 32.80
CA GLU A 90 2.21 -5.15 31.69
C GLU A 90 1.12 -6.04 31.13
N LYS A 91 0.29 -6.62 31.99
CA LYS A 91 -0.83 -7.46 31.59
C LYS A 91 -1.90 -6.67 30.81
N GLU A 92 -2.26 -5.47 31.30
CA GLU A 92 -3.18 -4.57 30.60
C GLU A 92 -2.62 -4.12 29.24
N GLU A 93 -1.31 -3.81 29.15
CA GLU A 93 -0.64 -3.48 27.89
C GLU A 93 -0.67 -4.67 26.93
N GLU A 94 -0.45 -5.89 27.41
CA GLU A 94 -0.53 -7.12 26.60
C GLU A 94 -1.96 -7.42 26.14
N GLU A 95 -2.94 -7.29 27.03
CA GLU A 95 -4.36 -7.44 26.72
C GLU A 95 -4.79 -6.40 25.68
N THR A 96 -4.35 -5.15 25.81
CA THR A 96 -4.65 -4.07 24.86
C THR A 96 -4.00 -4.34 23.49
N LYS A 97 -2.76 -4.83 23.45
CA LYS A 97 -2.10 -5.26 22.22
C LYS A 97 -2.81 -6.42 21.53
N ASN A 98 -3.35 -7.36 22.31
CA ASN A 98 -4.12 -8.50 21.81
C ASN A 98 -5.53 -8.12 21.31
N LEU A 99 -6.09 -7.00 21.78
CA LEU A 99 -7.35 -6.44 21.27
C LEU A 99 -7.19 -5.76 19.90
N ILE A 100 -6.00 -5.25 19.59
CA ILE A 100 -5.69 -4.69 18.26
C ILE A 100 -5.42 -5.87 17.32
N LYS A 101 -6.45 -6.29 16.61
CA LYS A 101 -6.31 -7.33 15.57
C LYS A 101 -5.62 -6.73 14.35
N PRO A 102 -4.46 -7.24 13.92
CA PRO A 102 -3.80 -6.76 12.72
C PRO A 102 -4.67 -7.04 11.48
N LEU A 103 -4.57 -6.15 10.50
CA LEU A 103 -5.25 -6.31 9.21
C LEU A 103 -4.63 -7.49 8.46
N GLN A 104 -5.44 -8.46 8.06
CA GLN A 104 -4.98 -9.68 7.38
C GLN A 104 -4.91 -9.43 5.87
N ILE A 105 -3.71 -9.46 5.31
CA ILE A 105 -3.44 -9.19 3.89
C ILE A 105 -2.90 -10.45 3.23
N TRP A 106 -3.62 -10.98 2.27
CA TRP A 106 -3.21 -12.11 1.46
C TRP A 106 -2.73 -11.63 0.09
N ILE A 107 -1.56 -12.10 -0.34
CA ILE A 107 -0.97 -11.76 -1.64
C ILE A 107 -0.72 -13.04 -2.40
N THR A 108 -1.35 -13.21 -3.57
CA THR A 108 -1.13 -14.35 -4.46
C THR A 108 -0.10 -14.01 -5.54
N GLY A 109 0.57 -15.02 -6.11
CA GLY A 109 1.70 -14.78 -7.01
C GLY A 109 2.84 -14.03 -6.31
N ALA A 110 3.09 -14.40 -5.03
CA ALA A 110 3.92 -13.64 -4.12
C ALA A 110 5.43 -13.73 -4.42
N SER A 111 5.88 -14.68 -5.23
CA SER A 111 7.27 -14.76 -5.71
C SER A 111 7.63 -13.70 -6.75
N THR A 112 6.65 -12.89 -7.19
CA THR A 112 6.87 -11.86 -8.21
C THR A 112 7.61 -10.65 -7.66
N PRO A 113 8.39 -9.92 -8.50
CA PRO A 113 9.03 -8.66 -8.10
C PRO A 113 8.04 -7.60 -7.62
N ILE A 114 6.76 -7.70 -8.01
CA ILE A 114 5.72 -6.77 -7.56
C ILE A 114 5.48 -6.94 -6.06
N CYS A 115 5.32 -8.17 -5.59
CA CYS A 115 5.13 -8.47 -4.17
C CYS A 115 6.32 -7.99 -3.33
N TYR A 116 7.54 -8.30 -3.77
CA TYR A 116 8.78 -7.88 -3.11
C TYR A 116 8.83 -6.36 -2.85
N HIS A 117 8.48 -5.55 -3.87
CA HIS A 117 8.43 -4.10 -3.72
C HIS A 117 7.19 -3.59 -2.96
N LEU A 118 6.14 -4.39 -2.88
CA LEU A 118 4.89 -3.99 -2.24
C LEU A 118 4.95 -4.10 -0.72
N ILE A 119 5.61 -5.13 -0.18
CA ILE A 119 5.69 -5.39 1.27
C ILE A 119 6.11 -4.15 2.07
N PRO A 120 7.25 -3.49 1.79
CA PRO A 120 7.65 -2.31 2.55
C PRO A 120 6.68 -1.13 2.40
N LEU A 121 6.00 -0.99 1.25
CA LEU A 121 5.00 0.06 1.05
C LEU A 121 3.74 -0.17 1.89
N LEU A 122 3.35 -1.42 2.12
CA LEU A 122 2.20 -1.75 2.96
C LEU A 122 2.51 -1.57 4.46
N ALA A 123 3.72 -1.93 4.87
CA ALA A 123 4.10 -2.03 6.28
C ALA A 123 4.71 -0.75 6.89
N ASN A 124 4.92 0.31 6.09
CA ASN A 124 5.46 1.58 6.58
C ASN A 124 4.39 2.54 7.15
N GLY A 125 3.11 2.19 7.02
CA GLY A 125 1.97 3.00 7.51
C GLY A 125 1.38 3.98 6.51
N GLU A 126 1.96 4.16 5.34
CA GLU A 126 1.41 5.09 4.34
C GLU A 126 0.09 4.62 3.72
N VAL A 127 -0.13 3.31 3.67
CA VAL A 127 -1.31 2.70 3.03
C VAL A 127 -2.49 2.60 3.97
N PHE A 128 -2.30 2.05 5.17
CA PHE A 128 -3.40 1.74 6.10
C PHE A 128 -3.46 2.69 7.31
N GLY A 129 -2.50 3.61 7.42
CA GLY A 129 -2.35 4.52 8.55
C GLY A 129 -1.27 4.07 9.53
N MET A 130 -0.71 5.05 10.26
CA MET A 130 0.46 4.85 11.14
C MET A 130 0.15 4.09 12.44
N THR A 131 -1.12 3.75 12.67
CA THR A 131 -1.58 3.02 13.86
C THR A 131 -2.13 1.64 13.55
N THR A 132 -2.19 1.26 12.27
CA THR A 132 -2.77 -0.01 11.82
C THR A 132 -1.68 -1.03 11.62
N GLU A 133 -1.60 -2.02 12.51
CA GLU A 133 -0.73 -3.18 12.32
C GLU A 133 -1.29 -4.10 11.23
N ILE A 134 -0.40 -4.75 10.50
CA ILE A 134 -0.75 -5.66 9.41
C ILE A 134 -0.07 -7.03 9.59
N SER A 135 -0.75 -8.07 9.15
CA SER A 135 -0.19 -9.42 8.94
C SER A 135 -0.25 -9.75 7.46
N ILE A 136 0.88 -10.13 6.88
CA ILE A 136 0.99 -10.44 5.46
C ILE A 136 1.13 -11.95 5.27
N HIS A 137 0.32 -12.51 4.38
CA HIS A 137 0.33 -13.92 4.00
C HIS A 137 0.69 -14.03 2.51
N LEU A 138 1.83 -14.63 2.23
CA LEU A 138 2.37 -14.80 0.89
C LEU A 138 1.95 -16.16 0.34
N LEU A 139 1.16 -16.18 -0.73
CA LEU A 139 0.69 -17.42 -1.36
C LEU A 139 1.30 -17.55 -2.75
N ASP A 140 1.91 -18.72 -3.01
CA ASP A 140 2.40 -19.09 -4.33
C ASP A 140 2.49 -20.60 -4.45
N THR A 141 2.98 -21.11 -5.57
CA THR A 141 3.18 -22.54 -5.83
C THR A 141 4.33 -23.13 -5.02
N ASP A 142 4.32 -24.44 -4.80
CA ASP A 142 5.42 -25.16 -4.11
C ASP A 142 6.80 -24.93 -4.73
N GLN A 143 6.86 -24.69 -6.03
CA GLN A 143 8.11 -24.40 -6.73
C GLN A 143 8.74 -23.07 -6.28
N SER A 144 7.93 -22.14 -5.77
CA SER A 144 8.37 -20.82 -5.31
C SER A 144 8.71 -20.78 -3.81
N LYS A 145 8.58 -21.90 -3.09
CA LYS A 145 8.73 -21.96 -1.63
C LYS A 145 10.03 -21.35 -1.12
N GLU A 146 11.17 -21.69 -1.74
CA GLU A 146 12.46 -21.14 -1.34
C GLU A 146 12.54 -19.63 -1.53
N VAL A 147 11.92 -19.12 -2.60
CA VAL A 147 11.84 -17.67 -2.87
C VAL A 147 10.97 -16.98 -1.80
N LEU A 148 9.83 -17.58 -1.45
CA LEU A 148 8.95 -17.05 -0.40
C LEU A 148 9.65 -17.00 0.95
N CYS A 149 10.33 -18.09 1.36
CA CYS A 149 11.14 -18.10 2.59
C CYS A 149 12.16 -16.97 2.60
N GLY A 150 12.86 -16.72 1.47
CA GLY A 150 13.81 -15.62 1.35
C GLY A 150 13.17 -14.25 1.52
N ILE A 151 11.99 -14.04 0.94
CA ILE A 151 11.23 -12.80 1.07
C ILE A 151 10.78 -12.58 2.53
N VAL A 152 10.30 -13.64 3.20
CA VAL A 152 9.88 -13.58 4.61
C VAL A 152 11.06 -13.17 5.50
N MET A 153 12.21 -13.85 5.37
CA MET A 153 13.41 -13.54 6.15
C MET A 153 13.85 -12.08 5.95
N GLU A 154 13.89 -11.61 4.71
CA GLU A 154 14.30 -10.22 4.43
C GLU A 154 13.30 -9.19 4.96
N ALA A 155 12.00 -9.48 4.87
CA ALA A 155 10.96 -8.61 5.40
C ALA A 155 10.99 -8.51 6.94
N GLU A 156 11.31 -9.61 7.63
CA GLU A 156 11.52 -9.63 9.08
C GLU A 156 12.77 -8.83 9.48
N ASP A 157 13.87 -9.00 8.73
CA ASP A 157 15.13 -8.27 8.95
C ASP A 157 14.99 -6.75 8.74
N MET A 158 14.03 -6.31 7.93
CA MET A 158 13.74 -4.88 7.74
C MET A 158 13.14 -4.21 8.98
N ALA A 159 12.67 -4.96 9.97
CA ALA A 159 12.05 -4.46 11.20
C ALA A 159 10.98 -3.39 10.93
N LEU A 160 10.10 -3.63 9.98
CA LEU A 160 9.06 -2.69 9.55
C LEU A 160 8.09 -2.39 10.71
N PRO A 161 7.79 -1.12 11.00
CA PRO A 161 7.16 -0.70 12.27
C PRO A 161 5.75 -1.23 12.47
N LEU A 162 5.01 -1.53 11.39
CA LEU A 162 3.62 -1.98 11.44
C LEU A 162 3.44 -3.43 10.96
N LEU A 163 4.53 -4.12 10.62
CA LEU A 163 4.48 -5.53 10.26
C LEU A 163 4.40 -6.39 11.52
N ARG A 164 3.23 -6.92 11.83
CA ARG A 164 3.00 -7.80 12.98
C ARG A 164 3.54 -9.20 12.74
N SER A 165 3.29 -9.72 11.55
CA SER A 165 3.77 -11.03 11.10
C SER A 165 3.77 -11.12 9.58
N ILE A 166 4.64 -11.95 9.06
CA ILE A 166 4.66 -12.34 7.66
C ILE A 166 4.83 -13.86 7.59
N SER A 167 4.11 -14.51 6.68
CA SER A 167 4.15 -15.98 6.53
C SER A 167 4.04 -16.38 5.08
N GLU A 168 4.70 -17.49 4.73
CA GLU A 168 4.62 -18.12 3.44
C GLU A 168 3.61 -19.28 3.45
N HIS A 169 2.87 -19.41 2.36
CA HIS A 169 1.89 -20.48 2.15
C HIS A 169 2.00 -21.04 0.74
N THR A 170 1.98 -22.35 0.62
CA THR A 170 1.90 -23.06 -0.67
C THR A 170 0.63 -23.91 -0.78
N GLU A 171 -0.04 -24.18 0.35
CA GLU A 171 -1.30 -24.92 0.40
C GLU A 171 -2.50 -24.00 0.17
N ILE A 172 -3.19 -24.21 -0.95
CA ILE A 172 -4.32 -23.38 -1.37
C ILE A 172 -5.54 -23.53 -0.44
N ASN A 173 -5.75 -24.71 0.15
CA ASN A 173 -6.95 -24.99 0.95
C ASN A 173 -7.07 -24.12 2.21
N GLU A 174 -5.97 -23.65 2.75
CA GLU A 174 -5.89 -22.79 3.93
C GLU A 174 -5.75 -21.31 3.55
N ALA A 175 -5.83 -21.01 2.26
CA ALA A 175 -5.69 -19.64 1.78
C ALA A 175 -6.87 -18.74 2.19
N PHE A 176 -6.56 -17.44 2.31
CA PHE A 176 -7.52 -16.36 2.54
C PHE A 176 -8.26 -16.39 3.88
N ILE A 177 -7.77 -17.18 4.87
CA ILE A 177 -8.40 -17.25 6.19
C ILE A 177 -8.40 -15.86 6.83
N GLN A 178 -9.62 -15.39 7.21
CA GLN A 178 -9.86 -14.09 7.85
C GLN A 178 -9.30 -12.88 7.07
N ALA A 179 -9.12 -12.99 5.75
CA ALA A 179 -8.57 -11.92 4.92
C ALA A 179 -9.44 -10.65 4.99
N ASP A 180 -8.81 -9.51 5.25
CA ASP A 180 -9.37 -8.18 5.08
C ASP A 180 -9.09 -7.65 3.68
N VAL A 181 -7.90 -7.97 3.14
CA VAL A 181 -7.45 -7.57 1.81
C VAL A 181 -6.85 -8.76 1.09
N VAL A 182 -7.24 -8.97 -0.15
CA VAL A 182 -6.65 -9.95 -1.06
C VAL A 182 -6.07 -9.22 -2.27
N ILE A 183 -4.78 -9.43 -2.54
CA ILE A 183 -4.06 -8.84 -3.66
C ILE A 183 -3.66 -9.95 -4.62
N VAL A 184 -4.25 -9.98 -5.80
CA VAL A 184 -4.03 -11.02 -6.81
C VAL A 184 -3.00 -10.52 -7.82
N LEU A 185 -1.78 -11.09 -7.76
CA LEU A 185 -0.64 -10.71 -8.61
C LEU A 185 -0.26 -11.79 -9.62
N ASP A 186 -0.96 -12.94 -9.63
CA ASP A 186 -0.65 -14.04 -10.54
C ASP A 186 -0.64 -13.56 -11.99
N ASP A 187 0.50 -13.71 -12.64
CA ASP A 187 0.69 -13.32 -14.03
C ASP A 187 1.05 -14.54 -14.89
N VAL A 188 0.38 -14.63 -16.01
CA VAL A 188 0.68 -15.64 -17.02
C VAL A 188 1.82 -15.14 -17.92
N LEU A 189 2.85 -15.94 -18.09
CA LEU A 189 3.97 -15.60 -18.97
C LEU A 189 3.54 -15.70 -20.44
N LEU A 190 3.24 -14.55 -21.05
CA LEU A 190 2.83 -14.48 -22.44
C LEU A 190 4.00 -14.85 -23.38
N ASN A 191 3.99 -16.07 -23.89
CA ASN A 191 4.88 -16.52 -24.93
C ASN A 191 4.09 -16.79 -26.23
N CYS A 192 3.84 -15.73 -27.00
CA CYS A 192 3.02 -15.78 -28.22
C CYS A 192 3.53 -16.76 -29.30
N LYS A 193 4.73 -17.34 -29.14
CA LYS A 193 5.26 -18.37 -30.03
C LYS A 193 4.81 -19.78 -29.66
N VAL A 194 4.32 -19.96 -28.42
CA VAL A 194 4.02 -21.28 -27.85
C VAL A 194 2.53 -21.51 -27.63
N GLN A 195 1.80 -20.47 -27.23
CA GLN A 195 0.37 -20.58 -26.89
C GLN A 195 -0.46 -19.49 -27.55
N SER A 196 -1.74 -19.77 -27.79
CA SER A 196 -2.71 -18.77 -28.25
C SER A 196 -3.18 -17.88 -27.08
N ARG A 197 -3.68 -16.68 -27.39
CA ARG A 197 -4.23 -15.75 -26.40
C ARG A 197 -5.40 -16.39 -25.62
N GLU A 198 -6.22 -17.17 -26.28
CA GLU A 198 -7.38 -17.86 -25.72
C GLU A 198 -6.97 -18.86 -24.64
N ASN A 199 -5.86 -19.57 -24.81
CA ASN A 199 -5.34 -20.50 -23.81
C ASN A 199 -4.90 -19.77 -22.53
N TYR A 200 -4.25 -18.63 -22.67
CA TYR A 200 -3.90 -17.79 -21.51
C TYR A 200 -5.14 -17.25 -20.79
N ILE A 201 -6.17 -16.86 -21.52
CA ILE A 201 -7.46 -16.42 -20.93
C ILE A 201 -8.09 -17.55 -20.10
N ARG A 202 -8.04 -18.78 -20.61
CA ARG A 202 -8.56 -19.97 -19.89
C ARG A 202 -7.73 -20.29 -18.66
N GLU A 203 -6.41 -20.24 -18.75
CA GLU A 203 -5.51 -20.44 -17.61
C GLU A 203 -5.78 -19.45 -16.47
N VAL A 204 -5.93 -18.16 -16.78
CA VAL A 204 -6.33 -17.13 -15.82
C VAL A 204 -7.70 -17.43 -15.21
N SER A 205 -8.67 -17.86 -16.04
CA SER A 205 -10.00 -18.23 -15.56
C SER A 205 -9.97 -19.43 -14.60
N GLU A 206 -9.14 -20.43 -14.88
CA GLU A 206 -8.97 -21.62 -14.03
C GLU A 206 -8.36 -21.28 -12.68
N ILE A 207 -7.36 -20.40 -12.63
CA ILE A 207 -6.79 -19.91 -11.37
C ILE A 207 -7.87 -19.18 -10.55
N CYS A 208 -8.62 -18.28 -11.17
CA CYS A 208 -9.69 -17.56 -10.48
C CYS A 208 -10.84 -18.47 -10.03
N GLN A 209 -11.11 -19.55 -10.76
CA GLN A 209 -12.11 -20.55 -10.40
C GLN A 209 -11.74 -21.28 -9.10
N VAL A 210 -10.45 -21.39 -8.80
CA VAL A 210 -9.97 -21.96 -7.53
C VAL A 210 -10.00 -20.91 -6.41
N TYR A 211 -9.51 -19.71 -6.68
CA TYR A 211 -9.38 -18.65 -5.66
C TYR A 211 -10.71 -18.09 -5.19
N ALA A 212 -11.64 -17.80 -6.11
CA ALA A 212 -12.85 -17.09 -5.75
C ALA A 212 -13.75 -17.81 -4.72
N PRO A 213 -14.02 -19.13 -4.82
CA PRO A 213 -14.75 -19.85 -3.78
C PRO A 213 -14.03 -19.90 -2.44
N LEU A 214 -12.69 -19.92 -2.44
CA LEU A 214 -11.91 -19.90 -1.20
C LEU A 214 -11.95 -18.54 -0.54
N ILE A 215 -11.87 -17.45 -1.31
CA ILE A 215 -12.05 -16.09 -0.81
C ILE A 215 -13.46 -15.94 -0.22
N GLU A 216 -14.48 -16.39 -0.95
CA GLU A 216 -15.87 -16.35 -0.49
C GLU A 216 -16.10 -17.08 0.84
N LYS A 217 -15.45 -18.25 1.01
CA LYS A 217 -15.61 -19.10 2.18
C LYS A 217 -14.78 -18.64 3.38
N ASN A 218 -13.53 -18.26 3.15
CA ASN A 218 -12.52 -18.09 4.20
C ASN A 218 -12.29 -16.62 4.60
N ALA A 219 -12.51 -15.68 3.69
CA ALA A 219 -12.29 -14.26 3.96
C ALA A 219 -13.44 -13.64 4.74
N LYS A 220 -13.20 -12.43 5.25
CA LYS A 220 -14.26 -11.64 5.91
C LYS A 220 -15.31 -11.17 4.89
N SER A 221 -16.54 -10.94 5.34
CA SER A 221 -17.66 -10.49 4.49
C SER A 221 -17.41 -9.18 3.74
N GLU A 222 -16.55 -8.30 4.29
CA GLU A 222 -16.18 -7.01 3.71
C GLU A 222 -14.79 -7.04 3.08
N VAL A 223 -14.29 -8.21 2.71
CA VAL A 223 -12.98 -8.37 2.07
C VAL A 223 -12.86 -7.45 0.85
N ARG A 224 -11.72 -6.79 0.74
CA ARG A 224 -11.35 -5.97 -0.43
C ARG A 224 -10.40 -6.76 -1.31
N VAL A 225 -10.75 -6.92 -2.57
CA VAL A 225 -9.95 -7.67 -3.53
C VAL A 225 -9.35 -6.72 -4.57
N ILE A 226 -8.05 -6.76 -4.74
CA ILE A 226 -7.33 -6.01 -5.75
C ILE A 226 -6.69 -6.96 -6.74
N SER A 227 -7.03 -6.80 -8.01
CA SER A 227 -6.33 -7.45 -9.11
C SER A 227 -5.28 -6.52 -9.68
N SER A 228 -4.04 -6.99 -9.79
CA SER A 228 -2.93 -6.26 -10.39
C SER A 228 -2.02 -7.22 -11.16
N GLY A 229 -0.92 -6.70 -11.70
CA GLY A 229 0.02 -7.47 -12.50
C GLY A 229 0.19 -6.90 -13.89
N LYS A 230 0.78 -7.71 -14.78
CA LYS A 230 1.09 -7.33 -16.16
C LYS A 230 0.04 -7.84 -17.15
N THR A 231 -0.71 -8.89 -16.77
CA THR A 231 -1.60 -9.61 -17.70
C THR A 231 -3.00 -9.78 -17.15
N PHE A 232 -3.99 -9.62 -18.00
CA PHE A 232 -5.42 -9.94 -17.79
C PHE A 232 -6.02 -9.42 -16.47
N VAL A 233 -5.61 -8.24 -16.01
CA VAL A 233 -6.00 -7.66 -14.71
C VAL A 233 -7.53 -7.48 -14.60
N ASN A 234 -8.16 -7.01 -15.68
CA ASN A 234 -9.62 -6.86 -15.74
C ASN A 234 -10.32 -8.22 -15.69
N LEU A 235 -9.80 -9.20 -16.43
CA LEU A 235 -10.36 -10.55 -16.47
C LEU A 235 -10.26 -11.23 -15.11
N LYS A 236 -9.11 -11.15 -14.42
CA LYS A 236 -8.96 -11.68 -13.05
C LYS A 236 -10.03 -11.14 -12.11
N ALA A 237 -10.20 -9.82 -12.08
CA ALA A 237 -11.24 -9.19 -11.26
C ALA A 237 -12.66 -9.64 -11.64
N LEU A 238 -12.95 -9.78 -12.95
CA LEU A 238 -14.24 -10.26 -13.43
C LEU A 238 -14.51 -11.71 -13.04
N MET A 239 -13.52 -12.60 -13.21
CA MET A 239 -13.66 -14.02 -12.88
C MET A 239 -13.83 -14.24 -11.38
N ILE A 240 -13.13 -13.48 -10.53
CA ILE A 240 -13.31 -13.53 -9.07
C ILE A 240 -14.76 -13.19 -8.70
N MET A 241 -15.36 -12.16 -9.29
CA MET A 241 -16.77 -11.80 -9.05
C MET A 241 -17.73 -12.82 -9.64
N THR A 242 -17.35 -13.52 -10.70
CA THR A 242 -18.19 -14.51 -11.37
C THR A 242 -18.25 -15.83 -10.60
N TYR A 243 -17.10 -16.30 -10.10
CA TYR A 243 -17.01 -17.56 -9.36
C TYR A 243 -17.18 -17.41 -7.83
N GLY A 244 -17.19 -16.18 -7.32
CA GLY A 244 -17.47 -15.83 -5.92
C GLY A 244 -18.65 -14.84 -5.81
N PRO A 245 -19.89 -15.28 -6.05
CA PRO A 245 -21.05 -14.37 -6.15
C PRO A 245 -21.40 -13.62 -4.86
N SER A 246 -20.96 -14.09 -3.70
CA SER A 246 -21.15 -13.38 -2.42
C SER A 246 -20.13 -12.25 -2.23
N ILE A 247 -19.06 -12.21 -3.03
CA ILE A 247 -18.09 -11.10 -2.99
C ILE A 247 -18.74 -9.86 -3.61
N LYS A 248 -18.85 -8.80 -2.82
CA LYS A 248 -19.49 -7.55 -3.27
C LYS A 248 -18.73 -6.94 -4.44
N PRO A 249 -19.36 -6.66 -5.60
CA PRO A 249 -18.66 -6.05 -6.75
C PRO A 249 -17.95 -4.73 -6.42
N LYS A 250 -18.47 -3.96 -5.46
CA LYS A 250 -17.83 -2.72 -4.98
C LYS A 250 -16.52 -2.96 -4.24
N ASN A 251 -16.29 -4.17 -3.75
CA ASN A 251 -15.10 -4.55 -3.04
C ASN A 251 -14.04 -5.19 -3.96
N VAL A 252 -14.25 -5.21 -5.27
CA VAL A 252 -13.28 -5.76 -6.24
C VAL A 252 -12.84 -4.67 -7.21
N ILE A 253 -11.54 -4.43 -7.28
CA ILE A 253 -10.93 -3.41 -8.14
C ILE A 253 -9.78 -4.01 -8.95
N ALA A 254 -9.70 -3.63 -10.23
CA ALA A 254 -8.56 -3.88 -11.10
C ALA A 254 -7.69 -2.60 -11.20
N VAL A 255 -6.36 -2.73 -11.03
CA VAL A 255 -5.46 -1.58 -10.97
C VAL A 255 -5.07 -1.10 -12.38
N ALA A 256 -5.47 0.12 -12.73
CA ALA A 256 -5.13 0.81 -13.98
C ALA A 256 -4.07 1.91 -13.80
N THR A 257 -3.77 2.30 -12.57
CA THR A 257 -2.92 3.45 -12.24
C THR A 257 -1.47 3.30 -12.70
N THR A 258 -1.03 2.09 -13.04
CA THR A 258 0.27 1.84 -13.68
C THR A 258 0.40 2.62 -15.00
N TRP A 259 -0.60 2.56 -15.87
CA TRP A 259 -0.63 3.29 -17.13
C TRP A 259 -0.82 4.79 -16.92
N GLU A 260 -1.64 5.17 -15.98
CA GLU A 260 -1.85 6.57 -15.60
C GLU A 260 -0.54 7.21 -15.13
N SER A 261 0.21 6.56 -14.25
CA SER A 261 1.49 7.06 -13.73
C SER A 261 2.57 7.15 -14.81
N ALA A 262 2.68 6.14 -15.68
CA ALA A 262 3.61 6.15 -16.79
C ALA A 262 3.30 7.29 -17.77
N THR A 263 2.02 7.53 -18.04
CA THR A 263 1.56 8.64 -18.89
C THR A 263 1.88 9.99 -18.26
N LYS A 264 1.57 10.17 -16.97
CA LYS A 264 1.91 11.40 -16.21
C LYS A 264 3.42 11.70 -16.29
N ALA A 265 4.26 10.69 -16.11
CA ALA A 265 5.71 10.84 -16.18
C ALA A 265 6.19 11.23 -17.62
N THR A 266 5.60 10.66 -18.65
CA THR A 266 5.93 10.99 -20.05
C THR A 266 5.51 12.41 -20.40
N LEU A 267 4.33 12.84 -19.97
CA LEU A 267 3.83 14.20 -20.14
C LEU A 267 4.70 15.24 -19.40
N ALA A 268 5.06 14.93 -18.16
CA ALA A 268 5.91 15.80 -17.35
C ALA A 268 7.30 16.00 -17.99
N ARG A 269 7.90 14.93 -18.54
CA ARG A 269 9.16 15.01 -19.29
C ARG A 269 9.03 15.88 -20.55
N LYS A 270 7.93 15.71 -21.32
CA LYS A 270 7.68 16.53 -22.53
C LYS A 270 7.56 18.01 -22.20
N LEU A 271 6.91 18.34 -21.10
CA LEU A 271 6.67 19.72 -20.66
C LEU A 271 7.79 20.26 -19.75
N ASN A 272 8.80 19.47 -19.42
CA ASN A 272 9.87 19.80 -18.48
C ASN A 272 9.33 20.30 -17.13
N THR A 273 8.39 19.56 -16.56
CA THR A 273 7.69 19.94 -15.32
C THR A 273 7.74 18.82 -14.28
N ASN A 274 7.28 19.12 -13.06
CA ASN A 274 7.15 18.09 -12.02
C ASN A 274 5.95 17.20 -12.31
N VAL A 275 6.14 15.87 -12.22
CA VAL A 275 5.09 14.85 -12.40
C VAL A 275 3.90 15.07 -11.46
N ALA A 276 4.16 15.50 -10.22
CA ALA A 276 3.11 15.76 -9.23
C ALA A 276 2.10 16.86 -9.66
N GLY A 277 2.51 17.75 -10.56
CA GLY A 277 1.64 18.77 -11.15
C GLY A 277 0.69 18.22 -12.21
N VAL A 278 0.97 17.07 -12.82
CA VAL A 278 0.14 16.47 -13.87
C VAL A 278 -0.99 15.67 -13.21
N LYS A 279 -2.23 16.12 -13.38
CA LYS A 279 -3.42 15.48 -12.78
C LYS A 279 -4.50 15.20 -13.81
N ASN A 280 -5.42 14.31 -13.43
CA ASN A 280 -6.63 13.98 -14.20
C ASN A 280 -6.35 13.40 -15.60
N VAL A 281 -5.32 12.58 -15.70
CA VAL A 281 -5.12 11.71 -16.85
C VAL A 281 -6.05 10.52 -16.68
N ILE A 282 -6.90 10.23 -17.66
CA ILE A 282 -7.88 9.13 -17.60
C ILE A 282 -7.41 8.01 -18.52
N VAL A 283 -7.40 6.79 -18.01
CA VAL A 283 -7.11 5.58 -18.79
C VAL A 283 -8.39 4.75 -18.88
N TRP A 284 -8.78 4.43 -20.11
CA TRP A 284 -9.95 3.60 -20.42
C TRP A 284 -9.54 2.26 -20.98
N GLY A 285 -10.31 1.20 -20.73
CA GLY A 285 -10.18 -0.09 -21.40
C GLY A 285 -9.53 -1.19 -20.57
N ASN A 286 -8.40 -1.72 -21.03
CA ASN A 286 -7.76 -2.91 -20.49
C ASN A 286 -6.23 -2.74 -20.39
N ILE A 287 -5.56 -3.51 -19.53
CA ILE A 287 -4.08 -3.55 -19.48
C ILE A 287 -3.50 -4.44 -20.56
N THR A 288 -4.05 -5.63 -20.75
CA THR A 288 -3.50 -6.66 -21.64
C THR A 288 -3.95 -6.50 -23.09
N GLY A 289 -4.98 -5.70 -23.31
CA GLY A 289 -5.53 -5.39 -24.63
C GLY A 289 -5.36 -3.94 -25.01
N SER A 290 -6.30 -3.47 -25.78
CA SER A 290 -6.34 -2.07 -26.21
C SER A 290 -6.77 -1.18 -25.05
N ASN A 291 -6.12 -0.04 -24.90
CA ASN A 291 -6.49 1.02 -23.98
C ASN A 291 -6.55 2.36 -24.69
N TYR A 292 -7.23 3.30 -24.07
CA TYR A 292 -7.32 4.67 -24.57
C TYR A 292 -6.98 5.66 -23.47
N ILE A 293 -5.98 6.50 -23.72
CA ILE A 293 -5.57 7.56 -22.81
C ILE A 293 -6.29 8.83 -23.17
N ASP A 294 -7.14 9.31 -22.28
CA ASP A 294 -7.89 10.55 -22.44
C ASP A 294 -7.23 11.70 -21.67
N LEU A 295 -6.74 12.67 -22.42
CA LEU A 295 -6.12 13.89 -21.91
C LEU A 295 -7.07 15.09 -21.89
N SER A 296 -8.32 14.92 -22.28
CA SER A 296 -9.28 16.03 -22.39
C SER A 296 -9.53 16.77 -21.08
N HIS A 297 -9.40 16.04 -19.96
CA HIS A 297 -9.55 16.56 -18.61
C HIS A 297 -8.23 16.74 -17.87
N ALA A 298 -7.11 16.36 -18.51
CA ALA A 298 -5.79 16.47 -17.90
C ALA A 298 -5.38 17.93 -17.71
N LYS A 299 -4.85 18.22 -16.53
CA LYS A 299 -4.42 19.55 -16.11
C LYS A 299 -3.00 19.52 -15.55
N LEU A 300 -2.29 20.60 -15.75
CA LEU A 300 -1.03 20.88 -15.08
C LEU A 300 -1.28 21.94 -13.99
N TYR A 301 -0.92 21.63 -12.76
CA TYR A 301 -1.03 22.49 -11.59
C TYR A 301 0.31 23.11 -11.23
N GLY A 302 0.28 24.33 -10.69
CA GLY A 302 1.47 25.02 -10.22
C GLY A 302 2.44 25.52 -11.29
N TYR A 303 2.06 25.47 -12.58
CA TYR A 303 2.91 25.90 -13.68
C TYR A 303 2.17 26.82 -14.65
N ASP A 304 2.77 27.97 -14.95
CA ASP A 304 2.29 28.93 -15.93
C ASP A 304 3.38 29.22 -16.98
N SER A 305 3.70 28.23 -17.80
CA SER A 305 4.57 28.28 -18.99
C SER A 305 5.94 28.99 -18.85
N ALA A 306 5.98 30.15 -18.22
CA ALA A 306 7.16 30.97 -18.05
C ALA A 306 7.58 31.16 -16.59
N ILE A 307 6.62 31.08 -15.66
CA ILE A 307 6.84 31.31 -14.21
C ILE A 307 6.00 30.29 -13.45
N TRP A 308 6.53 29.74 -12.36
CA TRP A 308 5.77 28.89 -11.45
C TRP A 308 4.63 29.69 -10.80
N GLY A 309 3.40 29.27 -11.09
CA GLY A 309 2.20 29.86 -10.52
C GLY A 309 1.87 29.36 -9.12
N PRO A 310 0.82 29.94 -8.47
CA PRO A 310 0.29 29.41 -7.22
C PRO A 310 -0.14 27.95 -7.34
N ALA A 311 -0.13 27.23 -6.21
CA ALA A 311 -0.47 25.80 -6.17
C ALA A 311 -1.87 25.47 -6.73
N ASP A 312 -2.82 26.40 -6.59
CA ASP A 312 -4.19 26.24 -7.09
C ASP A 312 -4.38 26.58 -8.57
N PHE A 313 -3.38 27.20 -9.18
CA PHE A 313 -3.42 27.55 -10.60
C PHE A 313 -3.26 26.30 -11.45
N SER A 314 -4.13 26.10 -12.40
CA SER A 314 -4.08 24.95 -13.32
C SER A 314 -4.41 25.35 -14.74
N ARG A 315 -3.71 24.72 -15.70
CA ARG A 315 -3.99 24.86 -17.15
C ARG A 315 -4.37 23.53 -17.77
N PRO A 316 -5.27 23.51 -18.76
CA PRO A 316 -5.53 22.31 -19.54
C PRO A 316 -4.25 21.86 -20.25
N LEU A 317 -3.88 20.61 -20.06
CA LEU A 317 -2.61 20.07 -20.58
C LEU A 317 -2.54 20.11 -22.11
N LEU A 318 -3.66 19.81 -22.80
CA LEU A 318 -3.77 19.89 -24.26
C LEU A 318 -3.55 21.28 -24.82
N SER A 319 -3.70 22.36 -24.05
CA SER A 319 -3.38 23.72 -24.48
C SER A 319 -1.89 24.03 -24.47
N MET A 320 -1.09 23.19 -23.83
CA MET A 320 0.36 23.35 -23.68
C MET A 320 1.14 22.44 -24.65
N ILE A 321 0.52 21.39 -25.18
CA ILE A 321 1.13 20.47 -26.13
C ILE A 321 0.68 20.87 -27.53
N TYR A 322 1.58 21.52 -28.28
CA TYR A 322 1.30 21.98 -29.64
C TYR A 322 1.40 20.84 -30.67
N ASP A 323 2.27 19.88 -30.43
CA ASP A 323 2.49 18.71 -31.25
C ASP A 323 1.50 17.59 -30.89
N ARG A 324 0.40 17.50 -31.63
CA ARG A 324 -0.63 16.47 -31.39
C ARG A 324 -0.26 15.09 -31.95
N GLU A 325 0.59 15.05 -32.95
CA GLU A 325 1.08 13.78 -33.52
C GLU A 325 1.93 13.04 -32.47
N TRP A 326 2.70 13.78 -31.70
CA TRP A 326 3.46 13.24 -30.58
C TRP A 326 2.57 12.48 -29.58
N ILE A 327 1.37 12.98 -29.28
CA ILE A 327 0.43 12.32 -28.35
C ILE A 327 0.05 10.94 -28.87
N HIS A 328 -0.17 10.79 -30.17
CA HIS A 328 -0.58 9.53 -30.77
C HIS A 328 0.58 8.56 -30.98
N SER A 329 1.78 9.05 -31.31
CA SER A 329 2.94 8.20 -31.63
C SER A 329 3.74 7.81 -30.38
N GLU A 330 4.17 8.78 -29.56
CA GLU A 330 5.09 8.51 -28.46
C GLU A 330 4.43 8.06 -27.17
N LEU A 331 3.21 8.51 -26.87
CA LEU A 331 2.49 8.01 -25.71
C LEU A 331 2.18 6.51 -25.85
N GLN A 332 1.79 6.06 -27.02
CA GLN A 332 1.56 4.64 -27.29
C GLN A 332 2.85 3.83 -27.38
N SER A 333 3.91 4.37 -28.00
CA SER A 333 5.20 3.68 -28.13
C SER A 333 5.97 3.60 -26.79
N ALA A 334 5.84 4.60 -25.91
CA ALA A 334 6.44 4.58 -24.58
C ALA A 334 5.90 3.43 -23.72
N GLN A 335 4.62 3.08 -23.90
CA GLN A 335 4.00 1.93 -23.24
C GLN A 335 4.61 0.60 -23.68
N SER A 336 4.79 0.42 -24.98
CA SER A 336 5.36 -0.80 -25.55
C SER A 336 6.86 -0.97 -25.21
N SER A 337 7.63 0.11 -25.17
CA SER A 337 9.06 0.06 -24.85
C SER A 337 9.33 -0.24 -23.37
N LEU A 338 8.52 0.28 -22.45
CA LEU A 338 8.63 -0.05 -21.03
C LEU A 338 8.31 -1.52 -20.77
N SER A 339 7.25 -2.04 -21.38
CA SER A 339 6.87 -3.44 -21.23
C SER A 339 7.92 -4.41 -21.80
N SER A 340 8.64 -4.04 -22.86
CA SER A 340 9.67 -4.89 -23.47
C SER A 340 11.00 -4.91 -22.71
N GLN A 341 11.41 -3.77 -22.12
CA GLN A 341 12.70 -3.66 -21.41
C GLN A 341 12.64 -4.12 -19.95
N LEU A 342 11.50 -4.01 -19.31
CA LEU A 342 11.31 -4.32 -17.87
C LEU A 342 10.52 -5.61 -17.61
N CYS A 343 10.30 -6.46 -18.62
CA CYS A 343 9.46 -7.64 -18.46
C CYS A 343 9.91 -8.60 -17.34
N CYS A 344 11.22 -8.63 -17.02
CA CYS A 344 11.75 -9.47 -15.94
C CYS A 344 11.94 -8.74 -14.60
N TYR A 345 12.12 -7.42 -14.59
CA TYR A 345 12.54 -6.67 -13.39
C TYR A 345 11.52 -5.62 -12.92
N GLY A 346 10.49 -5.33 -13.69
CA GLY A 346 9.56 -4.25 -13.41
C GLY A 346 8.51 -4.58 -12.33
N GLY A 347 8.87 -4.45 -11.06
CA GLY A 347 7.93 -4.59 -9.92
C GLY A 347 7.55 -3.26 -9.25
N MET A 348 8.43 -2.25 -9.29
CA MET A 348 8.26 -1.00 -8.53
C MET A 348 7.00 -0.22 -8.93
N LEU A 349 6.75 0.00 -10.20
CA LEU A 349 5.62 0.79 -10.67
C LEU A 349 4.27 0.11 -10.38
N PRO A 350 4.07 -1.19 -10.67
CA PRO A 350 2.85 -1.89 -10.25
C PRO A 350 2.67 -1.92 -8.72
N ALA A 351 3.73 -2.15 -7.93
CA ALA A 351 3.67 -2.14 -6.49
C ALA A 351 3.21 -0.78 -5.94
N HIS A 352 3.82 0.30 -6.43
CA HIS A 352 3.41 1.67 -6.09
C HIS A 352 1.96 1.95 -6.50
N SER A 353 1.52 1.43 -7.65
CA SER A 353 0.14 1.57 -8.13
C SER A 353 -0.87 0.88 -7.22
N VAL A 354 -0.58 -0.35 -6.78
CA VAL A 354 -1.41 -1.09 -5.81
C VAL A 354 -1.47 -0.33 -4.47
N ALA A 355 -0.31 0.07 -3.94
CA ALA A 355 -0.23 0.83 -2.69
C ALA A 355 -1.02 2.15 -2.77
N THR A 356 -0.94 2.87 -3.89
CA THR A 356 -1.68 4.13 -4.11
C THR A 356 -3.19 3.90 -4.14
N VAL A 357 -3.67 2.87 -4.86
CA VAL A 357 -5.10 2.54 -4.93
C VAL A 357 -5.62 2.12 -3.56
N LEU A 358 -4.89 1.28 -2.82
CA LEU A 358 -5.24 0.90 -1.44
C LEU A 358 -5.31 2.12 -0.53
N ARG A 359 -4.28 2.99 -0.55
CA ARG A 359 -4.28 4.21 0.25
C ARG A 359 -5.49 5.08 -0.04
N TYR A 360 -5.85 5.28 -1.31
CA TYR A 360 -7.03 6.04 -1.67
C TYR A 360 -8.32 5.34 -1.26
N TRP A 361 -8.35 4.03 -1.31
CA TRP A 361 -9.52 3.27 -0.88
C TRP A 361 -9.78 3.35 0.63
N TYR A 362 -8.71 3.43 1.43
CA TYR A 362 -8.83 3.54 2.88
C TYR A 362 -9.01 5.00 3.36
N HIS A 363 -8.32 5.96 2.74
CA HIS A 363 -8.28 7.34 3.22
C HIS A 363 -8.99 8.35 2.31
N GLY A 364 -9.45 7.92 1.13
CA GLY A 364 -9.97 8.81 0.11
C GLY A 364 -8.88 9.36 -0.83
N SER A 365 -9.29 9.71 -2.06
CA SER A 365 -8.41 10.38 -3.02
C SER A 365 -8.28 11.87 -2.69
N PRO A 366 -7.15 12.51 -3.04
CA PRO A 366 -7.00 13.95 -2.86
C PRO A 366 -8.14 14.75 -3.52
N PRO A 367 -8.53 15.90 -2.97
CA PRO A 367 -9.58 16.73 -3.56
C PRO A 367 -9.29 17.05 -5.03
N LYS A 368 -10.30 16.89 -5.88
CA LYS A 368 -10.21 17.16 -7.34
C LYS A 368 -9.26 16.20 -8.11
N GLU A 369 -8.75 15.13 -7.51
CA GLU A 369 -7.99 14.13 -8.21
C GLU A 369 -8.89 12.99 -8.66
N ILE A 370 -8.71 12.55 -9.92
CA ILE A 370 -9.42 11.46 -10.55
C ILE A 370 -8.43 10.33 -10.70
N VAL A 371 -8.86 9.12 -10.41
CA VAL A 371 -8.05 7.92 -10.49
C VAL A 371 -8.72 6.92 -11.43
N SER A 372 -7.96 6.35 -12.35
CA SER A 372 -8.49 5.31 -13.23
C SER A 372 -8.36 3.95 -12.57
N VAL A 373 -9.46 3.23 -12.41
CA VAL A 373 -9.48 1.85 -11.91
C VAL A 373 -10.47 1.00 -12.69
N GLY A 374 -10.22 -0.29 -12.75
CA GLY A 374 -11.14 -1.25 -13.35
C GLY A 374 -12.21 -1.67 -12.36
N ILE A 375 -13.44 -1.42 -12.73
CA ILE A 375 -14.62 -1.74 -11.93
C ILE A 375 -15.66 -2.43 -12.80
N ARG A 376 -16.58 -3.18 -12.17
CA ARG A 376 -17.71 -3.77 -12.86
C ARG A 376 -18.62 -2.69 -13.41
N THR A 377 -18.90 -2.78 -14.71
CA THR A 377 -19.77 -1.82 -15.40
C THR A 377 -21.25 -2.05 -15.09
N GLU A 378 -21.98 -0.93 -14.95
CA GLU A 378 -23.43 -0.85 -14.75
C GLU A 378 -24.06 0.06 -15.84
N GLY A 379 -23.49 0.09 -17.05
CA GLY A 379 -23.97 0.92 -18.15
C GLY A 379 -23.44 2.35 -18.21
N GLN A 380 -22.50 2.73 -17.30
CA GLN A 380 -21.90 4.06 -17.31
C GLN A 380 -21.17 4.30 -18.63
N PHE A 381 -21.20 5.55 -19.12
CA PHE A 381 -20.58 5.97 -20.37
C PHE A 381 -21.02 5.18 -21.62
N CYS A 382 -22.16 4.52 -21.58
CA CYS A 382 -22.67 3.61 -22.60
C CYS A 382 -21.77 2.36 -22.82
N VAL A 383 -20.97 2.00 -21.85
CA VAL A 383 -20.21 0.74 -21.85
C VAL A 383 -21.17 -0.39 -21.43
N PRO A 384 -21.18 -1.54 -22.11
CA PRO A 384 -22.05 -2.67 -21.76
C PRO A 384 -21.86 -3.12 -20.32
N GLU A 385 -22.93 -3.57 -19.69
CA GLU A 385 -22.93 -4.05 -18.31
C GLU A 385 -22.21 -5.41 -18.15
N GLY A 386 -21.69 -5.66 -16.95
CA GLY A 386 -21.18 -6.98 -16.55
C GLY A 386 -19.80 -7.34 -17.08
N ILE A 387 -18.99 -6.36 -17.41
CA ILE A 387 -17.55 -6.48 -17.65
C ILE A 387 -16.79 -5.64 -16.64
N VAL A 388 -15.48 -5.88 -16.48
CA VAL A 388 -14.60 -4.98 -15.72
C VAL A 388 -13.90 -4.06 -16.70
N PHE A 389 -14.11 -2.77 -16.54
CA PHE A 389 -13.62 -1.75 -17.45
C PHE A 389 -12.95 -0.62 -16.69
N PHE A 390 -11.83 -0.10 -17.19
CA PHE A 390 -11.17 1.04 -16.58
C PHE A 390 -11.97 2.32 -16.76
N MET A 391 -12.29 2.95 -15.64
CA MET A 391 -13.10 4.16 -15.57
C MET A 391 -12.54 5.16 -14.57
N PRO A 392 -12.81 6.48 -14.75
CA PRO A 392 -12.47 7.49 -13.79
C PRO A 392 -13.35 7.38 -12.53
N VAL A 393 -12.71 7.24 -11.38
CA VAL A 393 -13.37 7.19 -10.08
C VAL A 393 -12.79 8.19 -9.11
N ARG A 394 -13.54 8.49 -8.07
CA ARG A 394 -13.10 9.19 -6.86
C ARG A 394 -13.30 8.28 -5.66
N PHE A 395 -12.30 8.21 -4.79
CA PHE A 395 -12.39 7.49 -3.54
C PHE A 395 -12.81 8.43 -2.41
N GLN A 396 -13.83 8.03 -1.65
CA GLN A 396 -14.34 8.80 -0.52
C GLN A 396 -14.95 7.88 0.53
N ASN A 397 -14.64 8.10 1.80
CA ASN A 397 -15.23 7.37 2.94
C ASN A 397 -15.12 5.84 2.81
N GLY A 398 -13.97 5.33 2.36
CA GLY A 398 -13.74 3.89 2.20
C GLY A 398 -14.45 3.24 1.01
N ASN A 399 -15.10 4.03 0.17
CA ASN A 399 -15.79 3.61 -1.06
C ASN A 399 -15.26 4.37 -2.27
N TRP A 400 -15.75 4.02 -3.44
CA TRP A 400 -15.45 4.70 -4.69
C TRP A 400 -16.75 5.03 -5.44
N GLU A 401 -16.71 6.10 -6.21
CA GLU A 401 -17.80 6.56 -7.07
C GLU A 401 -17.26 6.87 -8.47
N VAL A 402 -18.02 6.45 -9.50
CA VAL A 402 -17.71 6.76 -10.90
C VAL A 402 -18.01 8.23 -11.17
N MET A 403 -17.08 8.91 -11.79
CA MET A 403 -17.21 10.31 -12.17
C MET A 403 -18.00 10.46 -13.47
N THR A 404 -19.32 10.31 -13.40
CA THR A 404 -20.23 10.38 -14.56
C THR A 404 -20.44 11.79 -15.13
N GLU A 405 -19.90 12.82 -14.48
CA GLU A 405 -20.02 14.23 -14.89
C GLU A 405 -19.29 14.55 -16.19
N PHE A 406 -18.38 13.67 -16.64
CA PHE A 406 -17.60 13.87 -17.86
C PHE A 406 -18.43 13.67 -19.12
N LYS A 407 -18.46 14.72 -19.94
CA LYS A 407 -19.06 14.64 -21.29
C LYS A 407 -18.11 13.96 -22.25
N ILE A 408 -18.44 12.76 -22.68
CA ILE A 408 -17.68 12.02 -23.66
C ILE A 408 -18.18 12.41 -25.07
N ASN A 409 -17.26 12.75 -25.97
CA ASN A 409 -17.58 13.04 -27.37
C ASN A 409 -17.93 11.75 -28.12
N LYS A 410 -18.50 11.89 -29.34
CA LYS A 410 -18.92 10.76 -30.15
C LYS A 410 -17.74 9.83 -30.52
N LYS A 411 -16.59 10.40 -30.90
CA LYS A 411 -15.38 9.65 -31.28
C LYS A 411 -14.86 8.81 -30.09
N THR A 412 -14.78 9.40 -28.91
CA THR A 412 -14.38 8.66 -27.69
C THR A 412 -15.36 7.54 -27.38
N ARG A 413 -16.68 7.76 -27.53
CA ARG A 413 -17.69 6.71 -27.31
C ARG A 413 -17.52 5.51 -28.23
N GLU A 414 -17.23 5.74 -29.51
CA GLU A 414 -16.94 4.68 -30.47
C GLU A 414 -15.70 3.87 -30.07
N VAL A 415 -14.64 4.55 -29.64
CA VAL A 415 -13.42 3.89 -29.12
C VAL A 415 -13.76 3.04 -27.89
N LEU A 416 -14.50 3.58 -26.91
CA LEU A 416 -14.91 2.81 -25.73
C LEU A 416 -15.73 1.57 -26.09
N GLY A 417 -16.58 1.66 -27.14
CA GLY A 417 -17.33 0.52 -27.66
C GLY A 417 -16.43 -0.60 -28.20
N CYS A 418 -15.39 -0.25 -28.93
CA CYS A 418 -14.40 -1.22 -29.41
C CYS A 418 -13.66 -1.91 -28.27
N LEU A 419 -13.20 -1.13 -27.27
CA LEU A 419 -12.52 -1.64 -26.08
C LEU A 419 -13.40 -2.57 -25.27
N ALA A 420 -14.67 -2.20 -25.11
CA ALA A 420 -15.65 -3.03 -24.40
C ALA A 420 -15.93 -4.35 -25.14
N HIS A 421 -15.96 -4.32 -26.48
CA HIS A 421 -16.12 -5.54 -27.28
C HIS A 421 -14.97 -6.53 -27.04
N GLU A 422 -13.72 -6.08 -27.00
CA GLU A 422 -12.56 -6.95 -26.69
C GLU A 422 -12.73 -7.63 -25.31
N LEU A 423 -13.14 -6.90 -24.31
CA LEU A 423 -13.36 -7.45 -22.96
C LEU A 423 -14.54 -8.43 -22.87
N ILE A 424 -15.59 -8.18 -23.65
CA ILE A 424 -16.70 -9.14 -23.78
C ILE A 424 -16.20 -10.44 -24.44
N GLN A 425 -15.38 -10.37 -25.48
CA GLN A 425 -14.79 -11.54 -26.10
C GLN A 425 -13.89 -12.31 -25.14
N GLU A 426 -13.02 -11.63 -24.39
CA GLU A 426 -12.22 -12.26 -23.33
C GLU A 426 -13.09 -13.01 -22.30
N LYS A 427 -14.20 -12.39 -21.86
CA LYS A 427 -15.17 -13.01 -20.94
C LYS A 427 -15.78 -14.27 -21.53
N LEU A 428 -16.25 -14.23 -22.79
CA LEU A 428 -16.88 -15.39 -23.46
C LEU A 428 -15.90 -16.54 -23.62
N VAL A 429 -14.64 -16.27 -23.97
CA VAL A 429 -13.58 -17.28 -24.03
C VAL A 429 -13.31 -17.88 -22.64
N ALA A 430 -13.21 -17.05 -21.60
CA ALA A 430 -12.96 -17.48 -20.24
C ALA A 430 -14.07 -18.40 -19.68
N LEU A 431 -15.34 -18.11 -20.03
CA LEU A 431 -16.50 -18.90 -19.65
C LEU A 431 -16.75 -20.11 -20.57
N LYS A 432 -15.88 -20.35 -21.55
CA LYS A 432 -15.98 -21.44 -22.52
C LYS A 432 -17.24 -21.37 -23.40
N GLU A 433 -17.84 -20.18 -23.54
CA GLU A 433 -19.00 -19.95 -24.40
C GLU A 433 -18.61 -19.85 -25.88
N ILE A 434 -17.40 -19.40 -26.19
CA ILE A 434 -16.78 -19.43 -27.51
C ILE A 434 -15.34 -19.97 -27.44
N GLN A 435 -14.84 -20.54 -28.55
CA GLN A 435 -13.49 -21.10 -28.60
C GLN A 435 -12.43 -20.08 -29.03
N GLU A 436 -12.82 -19.15 -29.89
CA GLU A 436 -11.92 -18.16 -30.49
C GLU A 436 -12.53 -16.75 -30.42
N MET A 437 -11.67 -15.76 -30.27
CA MET A 437 -12.09 -14.35 -30.27
C MET A 437 -12.50 -13.91 -31.66
N GLN A 438 -13.65 -13.25 -31.76
CA GLN A 438 -14.15 -12.70 -33.03
C GLN A 438 -13.65 -11.26 -33.21
N PRO A 439 -13.16 -10.88 -34.44
CA PRO A 439 -12.80 -9.50 -34.68
C PRO A 439 -14.02 -8.58 -34.66
N TYR A 440 -13.81 -7.38 -34.14
CA TYR A 440 -14.86 -6.35 -34.17
C TYR A 440 -15.16 -5.96 -35.64
N GLY A 441 -16.42 -6.15 -36.06
CA GLY A 441 -16.87 -5.84 -37.44
C GLY A 441 -17.16 -4.34 -37.70
N GLY A 442 -16.58 -3.43 -36.94
CA GLY A 442 -16.64 -2.00 -37.18
C GLY A 442 -15.67 -1.59 -38.29
N ASP A 443 -16.11 -0.75 -39.18
CA ASP A 443 -15.29 -0.17 -40.26
C ASP A 443 -13.97 0.36 -39.69
N LYS A 444 -12.86 -0.02 -40.35
CA LYS A 444 -11.51 0.44 -40.00
C LYS A 444 -11.55 1.96 -39.79
N ILE A 445 -11.37 2.43 -38.57
CA ILE A 445 -11.19 3.85 -38.31
C ILE A 445 -9.81 4.22 -38.89
N THR A 446 -9.78 4.49 -40.16
CA THR A 446 -8.64 5.13 -40.84
C THR A 446 -8.81 6.63 -40.63
N GLY A 447 -7.87 7.25 -39.95
CA GLY A 447 -7.78 8.71 -39.87
C GLY A 447 -7.09 9.19 -38.62
#